data_1f5841c34165a8f0939c33bb1aa3ae3e
#
_entry.id   1f5841c34165a8f0939c33bb1aa3ae3e
#
_cell.length_a   1.000
_cell.length_b   1.000
_cell.length_c   1.000
_cell.angle_alpha   90.00
_cell.angle_beta   90.00
_cell.angle_gamma   90.00
#
_symmetry.space_group_name_H-M   'P 1'
#
loop_
_entity.id
_entity.type
_entity.pdbx_description
1 polymer ?
#
loop_
_entity_poly.entity_id
_entity_poly.type
_entity_poly.pdbx_seq_one_letter_code
_entity_poly.pdbx_strand_id
1 'polypeptide(L)'
;MFRAALDNSKAWKQIVDAVATLLTEAHFLIKNDGISLVQYDSSRAAMIDLFLSSSIFQEYHCKGEHNVSLGLDELAKVSKRMAGDDRLEFNLDQTQNRFEIQMIGQAERTFKIQLLTPPAEKTQKISPTFEIRAEMFSDAFKQVVKDIGVVSNHMKITATEDSLSFGGMGDAGEAQVSLTLGDDSLLHDLEVKQSGTSMYALSYLTEIAKAISSDSLTLRMTGNKPVMLEFPIAKGGLIKFLLAPRIERR
;
A
#
# COMPACT_ATOMS: atom_id res chain seq x y z
N MET A 1 -18.34 17.21 10.64
CA MET A 1 -19.19 16.00 10.76
C MET A 1 -18.79 15.05 9.66
N PHE A 2 -18.47 13.79 10.01
CA PHE A 2 -18.13 12.73 9.04
C PHE A 2 -18.96 11.49 9.35
N ARG A 3 -19.59 10.92 8.32
CA ARG A 3 -20.23 9.61 8.30
C ARG A 3 -20.03 8.95 6.95
N ALA A 4 -19.79 7.65 6.95
CA ALA A 4 -19.68 6.87 5.72
C ALA A 4 -20.14 5.44 5.95
N ALA A 5 -20.56 4.75 4.88
CA ALA A 5 -20.95 3.34 4.95
C ALA A 5 -20.36 2.54 3.79
N LEU A 6 -19.94 1.33 4.08
CA LEU A 6 -19.51 0.32 3.11
C LEU A 6 -20.47 -0.88 3.16
N ASP A 7 -20.85 -1.40 2.00
CA ASP A 7 -21.75 -2.56 1.90
C ASP A 7 -21.18 -3.84 2.52
N ASN A 8 -19.85 -3.94 2.56
CA ASN A 8 -19.16 -5.07 3.15
C ASN A 8 -17.79 -4.69 3.72
N SER A 9 -17.30 -5.52 4.62
CA SER A 9 -16.06 -5.25 5.33
C SER A 9 -14.78 -5.51 4.52
N LYS A 10 -14.86 -6.19 3.36
CA LYS A 10 -13.68 -6.64 2.60
C LYS A 10 -12.78 -5.50 2.19
N ALA A 11 -13.38 -4.41 1.67
CA ALA A 11 -12.63 -3.21 1.26
C ALA A 11 -11.85 -2.60 2.42
N TRP A 12 -12.50 -2.44 3.57
CA TRP A 12 -11.87 -1.87 4.76
C TRP A 12 -10.74 -2.75 5.31
N LYS A 13 -10.95 -4.08 5.34
CA LYS A 13 -9.91 -5.03 5.76
C LYS A 13 -8.67 -4.94 4.87
N GLN A 14 -8.84 -4.89 3.55
CA GLN A 14 -7.72 -4.71 2.62
C GLN A 14 -6.93 -3.42 2.90
N ILE A 15 -7.63 -2.32 3.18
CA ILE A 15 -7.00 -1.03 3.48
C ILE A 15 -6.21 -1.12 4.80
N VAL A 16 -6.82 -1.65 5.86
CA VAL A 16 -6.15 -1.78 7.17
C VAL A 16 -4.94 -2.69 7.06
N ASP A 17 -5.09 -3.85 6.42
CA ASP A 17 -4.01 -4.81 6.23
C ASP A 17 -2.85 -4.18 5.43
N ALA A 18 -3.16 -3.43 4.36
CA ALA A 18 -2.15 -2.79 3.52
C ALA A 18 -1.36 -1.71 4.26
N VAL A 19 -2.02 -0.82 5.01
CA VAL A 19 -1.31 0.25 5.73
C VAL A 19 -0.55 -0.28 6.95
N ALA A 20 -1.05 -1.33 7.60
CA ALA A 20 -0.43 -1.95 8.77
C ALA A 20 0.86 -2.74 8.43
N THR A 21 1.17 -2.97 7.15
CA THR A 21 2.43 -3.63 6.75
C THR A 21 3.67 -2.81 7.10
N LEU A 22 3.57 -1.47 7.04
CA LEU A 22 4.71 -0.58 7.22
C LEU A 22 4.51 0.47 8.32
N LEU A 23 3.28 0.67 8.79
CA LEU A 23 2.95 1.71 9.75
C LEU A 23 2.45 1.10 11.06
N THR A 24 2.67 1.80 12.17
CA THR A 24 2.11 1.48 13.50
C THR A 24 0.92 2.38 13.85
N GLU A 25 0.86 3.55 13.23
CA GLU A 25 -0.21 4.53 13.35
C GLU A 25 -0.58 5.03 11.96
N ALA A 26 -1.85 5.32 11.72
CA ALA A 26 -2.33 5.88 10.45
C ALA A 26 -2.96 7.25 10.67
N HIS A 27 -2.53 8.24 9.89
CA HIS A 27 -3.04 9.61 9.92
C HIS A 27 -3.84 9.88 8.66
N PHE A 28 -5.14 9.57 8.73
CA PHE A 28 -6.05 9.77 7.60
C PHE A 28 -6.51 11.23 7.53
N LEU A 29 -6.54 11.76 6.32
CA LEU A 29 -7.18 13.02 5.99
C LEU A 29 -8.49 12.73 5.26
N ILE A 30 -9.61 13.09 5.88
CA ILE A 30 -10.95 12.86 5.36
C ILE A 30 -11.49 14.17 4.79
N LYS A 31 -11.92 14.16 3.53
CA LYS A 31 -12.46 15.28 2.78
C LYS A 31 -13.71 14.87 2.01
N ASN A 32 -14.36 15.82 1.32
CA ASN A 32 -15.55 15.57 0.53
C ASN A 32 -15.33 14.59 -0.63
N ASP A 33 -14.13 14.56 -1.20
CA ASP A 33 -13.76 13.71 -2.33
C ASP A 33 -13.31 12.31 -1.92
N GLY A 34 -13.01 12.11 -0.62
CA GLY A 34 -12.59 10.82 -0.12
C GLY A 34 -11.69 10.87 1.09
N ILE A 35 -10.98 9.76 1.30
CA ILE A 35 -10.04 9.56 2.41
C ILE A 35 -8.65 9.37 1.83
N SER A 36 -7.68 10.09 2.33
CA SER A 36 -6.28 9.99 1.91
C SER A 36 -5.34 9.78 3.09
N LEU A 37 -4.18 9.18 2.82
CA LEU A 37 -3.08 9.03 3.75
C LEU A 37 -1.78 9.16 2.98
N VAL A 38 -0.89 10.06 3.43
CA VAL A 38 0.50 10.14 2.95
C VAL A 38 1.39 10.09 4.17
N GLN A 39 2.14 9.01 4.31
CA GLN A 39 2.91 8.78 5.53
C GLN A 39 4.18 7.97 5.26
N TYR A 40 5.28 8.33 5.91
CA TYR A 40 6.50 7.55 5.94
C TYR A 40 6.46 6.51 7.06
N ASP A 41 7.15 5.39 6.85
CA ASP A 41 7.49 4.49 7.93
C ASP A 41 8.44 5.16 8.94
N SER A 42 8.63 4.54 10.10
CA SER A 42 9.44 5.09 11.19
C SER A 42 10.90 5.35 10.80
N SER A 43 11.45 4.58 9.87
CA SER A 43 12.82 4.73 9.37
C SER A 43 12.96 5.73 8.21
N ARG A 44 11.84 6.19 7.67
CA ARG A 44 11.74 7.02 6.46
C ARG A 44 12.32 6.39 5.20
N ALA A 45 12.43 5.07 5.16
CA ALA A 45 12.86 4.32 3.99
C ALA A 45 11.70 4.08 3.00
N ALA A 46 10.47 4.00 3.49
CA ALA A 46 9.29 3.80 2.67
C ALA A 46 8.22 4.86 2.94
N MET A 47 7.40 5.14 1.94
CA MET A 47 6.24 6.03 2.03
C MET A 47 5.01 5.31 1.47
N ILE A 48 3.89 5.42 2.16
CA ILE A 48 2.58 5.02 1.66
C ILE A 48 1.84 6.29 1.22
N ASP A 49 1.27 6.24 0.02
CA ASP A 49 0.34 7.22 -0.53
C ASP A 49 -0.94 6.49 -0.93
N LEU A 50 -1.98 6.66 -0.12
CA LEU A 50 -3.30 6.05 -0.28
C LEU A 50 -4.34 7.12 -0.60
N PHE A 51 -5.19 6.83 -1.57
CA PHE A 51 -6.40 7.58 -1.84
C PHE A 51 -7.58 6.63 -2.03
N LEU A 52 -8.65 6.89 -1.29
CA LEU A 52 -9.93 6.19 -1.37
C LEU A 52 -10.98 7.21 -1.81
N SER A 53 -11.50 7.05 -3.02
CA SER A 53 -12.58 7.91 -3.52
C SER A 53 -13.83 7.78 -2.63
N SER A 54 -14.55 8.89 -2.43
CA SER A 54 -15.86 8.85 -1.77
C SER A 54 -16.84 7.90 -2.46
N SER A 55 -16.64 7.61 -3.74
CA SER A 55 -17.48 6.69 -4.54
C SER A 55 -17.38 5.22 -4.15
N ILE A 56 -16.36 4.81 -3.37
CA ILE A 56 -16.30 3.42 -2.86
C ILE A 56 -17.32 3.16 -1.75
N PHE A 57 -17.78 4.23 -1.11
CA PHE A 57 -18.74 4.17 -0.03
C PHE A 57 -20.17 4.22 -0.60
N GLN A 58 -21.08 3.44 -0.04
CA GLN A 58 -22.50 3.49 -0.37
C GLN A 58 -23.11 4.82 0.08
N GLU A 59 -22.65 5.31 1.24
CA GLU A 59 -22.99 6.60 1.80
C GLU A 59 -21.71 7.31 2.22
N TYR A 60 -21.57 8.58 1.88
CA TYR A 60 -20.42 9.39 2.25
C TYR A 60 -20.84 10.82 2.53
N HIS A 61 -20.75 11.23 3.77
CA HIS A 61 -21.09 12.56 4.23
C HIS A 61 -19.90 13.16 4.99
N CYS A 62 -19.25 14.14 4.38
CA CYS A 62 -18.13 14.84 5.01
C CYS A 62 -18.38 16.35 4.91
N LYS A 63 -18.42 17.03 6.04
CA LYS A 63 -18.48 18.49 6.09
C LYS A 63 -17.19 19.04 6.66
N GLY A 64 -16.41 19.70 5.79
CA GLY A 64 -15.08 20.21 6.11
C GLY A 64 -13.98 19.12 5.95
N GLU A 65 -12.82 19.38 6.54
CA GLU A 65 -11.69 18.47 6.57
C GLU A 65 -11.51 17.90 7.98
N HIS A 66 -11.19 16.61 8.08
CA HIS A 66 -10.95 15.96 9.36
C HIS A 66 -9.65 15.17 9.32
N ASN A 67 -8.79 15.39 10.33
CA ASN A 67 -7.62 14.54 10.57
C ASN A 67 -8.03 13.45 11.56
N VAL A 68 -7.91 12.19 11.14
CA VAL A 68 -8.26 11.01 11.95
C VAL A 68 -7.00 10.17 12.11
N SER A 69 -6.44 10.18 13.31
CA SER A 69 -5.22 9.45 13.65
C SER A 69 -5.57 8.25 14.51
N LEU A 70 -5.19 7.04 14.08
CA LEU A 70 -5.55 5.77 14.71
C LEU A 70 -4.33 4.89 14.90
N GLY A 71 -4.26 4.19 16.05
CA GLY A 71 -3.33 3.09 16.26
C GLY A 71 -3.72 1.89 15.37
N LEU A 72 -2.77 1.40 14.59
CA LEU A 72 -3.05 0.31 13.64
C LEU A 72 -3.19 -1.05 14.33
N ASP A 73 -2.57 -1.24 15.49
CA ASP A 73 -2.74 -2.47 16.28
C ASP A 73 -4.20 -2.64 16.74
N GLU A 74 -4.81 -1.57 17.26
CA GLU A 74 -6.22 -1.56 17.66
C GLU A 74 -7.14 -1.72 16.47
N LEU A 75 -6.85 -0.96 15.39
CA LEU A 75 -7.66 -1.00 14.17
C LEU A 75 -7.61 -2.40 13.53
N ALA A 76 -6.45 -3.05 13.48
CA ALA A 76 -6.29 -4.40 12.98
C ALA A 76 -7.02 -5.45 13.85
N LYS A 77 -6.99 -5.30 15.18
CA LYS A 77 -7.76 -6.18 16.07
C LYS A 77 -9.26 -6.06 15.81
N VAL A 78 -9.77 -4.84 15.62
CA VAL A 78 -11.17 -4.59 15.27
C VAL A 78 -11.49 -5.16 13.88
N SER A 79 -10.63 -4.91 12.90
CA SER A 79 -10.78 -5.42 11.52
C SER A 79 -10.87 -6.96 11.46
N LYS A 80 -10.11 -7.69 12.28
CA LYS A 80 -10.17 -9.16 12.39
C LYS A 80 -11.50 -9.68 12.93
N ARG A 81 -12.33 -8.85 13.57
CA ARG A 81 -13.67 -9.21 14.08
C ARG A 81 -14.79 -9.04 13.07
N MET A 82 -14.50 -8.42 11.93
CA MET A 82 -15.46 -8.21 10.87
C MET A 82 -15.69 -9.51 10.09
N ALA A 83 -16.95 -9.90 9.90
CA ALA A 83 -17.31 -10.91 8.91
C ALA A 83 -17.23 -10.27 7.50
N GLY A 84 -16.97 -11.06 6.46
CA GLY A 84 -16.76 -10.51 5.11
C GLY A 84 -17.97 -9.81 4.51
N ASP A 85 -19.16 -10.14 4.98
CA ASP A 85 -20.47 -9.61 4.58
C ASP A 85 -21.05 -8.57 5.55
N ASP A 86 -20.35 -8.26 6.66
CA ASP A 86 -20.78 -7.18 7.54
C ASP A 86 -20.82 -5.85 6.76
N ARG A 87 -21.95 -5.14 6.80
CA ARG A 87 -22.01 -3.72 6.43
C ARG A 87 -21.26 -2.93 7.50
N LEU A 88 -20.45 -1.97 7.08
CA LEU A 88 -19.72 -1.10 8.00
C LEU A 88 -20.29 0.31 7.94
N GLU A 89 -20.49 0.91 9.11
CA GLU A 89 -20.78 2.33 9.24
C GLU A 89 -19.69 3.00 10.07
N PHE A 90 -19.25 4.15 9.60
CA PHE A 90 -18.19 4.93 10.21
C PHE A 90 -18.74 6.25 10.69
N ASN A 91 -18.39 6.67 11.90
CA ASN A 91 -18.74 7.96 12.46
C ASN A 91 -17.54 8.56 13.19
N LEU A 92 -17.36 9.88 13.05
CA LEU A 92 -16.36 10.63 13.78
C LEU A 92 -17.03 11.43 14.89
N ASP A 93 -16.86 10.99 16.13
CA ASP A 93 -17.27 11.73 17.32
C ASP A 93 -16.15 12.64 17.79
N GLN A 94 -16.18 13.89 17.34
CA GLN A 94 -15.20 14.91 17.72
C GLN A 94 -15.33 15.34 19.20
N THR A 95 -16.52 15.22 19.77
CA THR A 95 -16.76 15.61 21.16
C THR A 95 -16.07 14.68 22.13
N GLN A 96 -16.10 13.37 21.85
CA GLN A 96 -15.43 12.35 22.66
C GLN A 96 -14.08 11.92 22.12
N ASN A 97 -13.61 12.55 21.04
CA ASN A 97 -12.35 12.26 20.38
C ASN A 97 -12.23 10.76 19.98
N ARG A 98 -13.27 10.21 19.30
CA ARG A 98 -13.37 8.79 18.95
C ARG A 98 -13.76 8.59 17.51
N PHE A 99 -13.23 7.53 16.93
CA PHE A 99 -13.67 6.98 15.66
C PHE A 99 -14.52 5.74 15.92
N GLU A 100 -15.76 5.76 15.48
CA GLU A 100 -16.71 4.68 15.69
C GLU A 100 -16.84 3.84 14.43
N ILE A 101 -16.77 2.52 14.59
CA ILE A 101 -16.99 1.52 13.54
C ILE A 101 -18.13 0.62 14.01
N GLN A 102 -19.26 0.71 13.31
CA GLN A 102 -20.41 -0.16 13.53
C GLN A 102 -20.42 -1.23 12.46
N MET A 103 -20.53 -2.47 12.88
CA MET A 103 -20.63 -3.66 12.05
C MET A 103 -22.04 -4.20 12.12
N ILE A 104 -22.71 -4.28 10.99
CA ILE A 104 -24.10 -4.71 10.86
C ILE A 104 -24.11 -5.99 10.03
N GLY A 105 -24.40 -7.10 10.68
CA GLY A 105 -24.47 -8.44 10.10
C GLY A 105 -25.42 -9.32 10.91
N GLN A 106 -25.02 -10.53 11.30
CA GLN A 106 -25.81 -11.41 12.18
C GLN A 106 -26.06 -10.79 13.56
N ALA A 107 -25.18 -9.89 13.99
CA ALA A 107 -25.32 -9.07 15.17
C ALA A 107 -24.79 -7.66 14.87
N GLU A 108 -25.38 -6.67 15.54
CA GLU A 108 -24.89 -5.31 15.53
C GLU A 108 -23.81 -5.14 16.58
N ARG A 109 -22.63 -4.67 16.16
CA ARG A 109 -21.44 -4.51 17.02
C ARG A 109 -20.83 -3.15 16.77
N THR A 110 -20.60 -2.38 17.82
CA THR A 110 -19.99 -1.03 17.72
C THR A 110 -18.66 -1.01 18.45
N PHE A 111 -17.63 -0.57 17.77
CA PHE A 111 -16.31 -0.34 18.31
C PHE A 111 -16.02 1.17 18.30
N LYS A 112 -15.54 1.68 19.42
CA LYS A 112 -15.20 3.10 19.60
C LYS A 112 -13.70 3.19 19.89
N ILE A 113 -12.93 3.62 18.88
CA ILE A 113 -11.47 3.69 18.94
C ILE A 113 -11.09 5.12 19.32
N GLN A 114 -10.26 5.27 20.33
CA GLN A 114 -9.74 6.58 20.73
C GLN A 114 -8.82 7.14 19.64
N LEU A 115 -9.00 8.40 19.28
CA LEU A 115 -8.12 9.07 18.35
C LEU A 115 -6.79 9.42 19.02
N LEU A 116 -5.72 9.26 18.25
CA LEU A 116 -4.39 9.75 18.62
C LEU A 116 -4.26 11.24 18.29
N THR A 117 -3.30 11.90 18.90
CA THR A 117 -2.94 13.27 18.51
C THR A 117 -2.32 13.26 17.13
N PRO A 118 -2.86 14.03 16.16
CA PRO A 118 -2.27 14.08 14.82
C PRO A 118 -0.87 14.73 14.88
N PRO A 119 0.04 14.36 13.96
CA PRO A 119 1.35 14.99 13.90
C PRO A 119 1.22 16.49 13.63
N ALA A 120 2.15 17.27 14.22
CA ALA A 120 2.16 18.74 14.08
C ALA A 120 2.40 19.18 12.63
N GLU A 121 3.16 18.42 11.86
CA GLU A 121 3.49 18.72 10.48
C GLU A 121 2.85 17.69 9.53
N LYS A 122 2.31 18.19 8.42
CA LYS A 122 1.82 17.33 7.33
C LYS A 122 3.00 16.69 6.60
N THR A 123 2.92 15.41 6.34
CA THR A 123 3.89 14.72 5.50
C THR A 123 3.89 15.31 4.09
N GLN A 124 5.06 15.77 3.63
CA GLN A 124 5.20 16.21 2.24
C GLN A 124 5.21 14.99 1.33
N LYS A 125 4.31 15.00 0.35
CA LYS A 125 4.27 13.99 -0.71
C LYS A 125 5.43 14.20 -1.67
N ILE A 126 6.24 13.17 -1.86
CA ILE A 126 7.26 13.14 -2.90
C ILE A 126 6.64 12.52 -4.16
N SER A 127 6.81 13.17 -5.30
CA SER A 127 6.36 12.70 -6.60
C SER A 127 7.55 12.63 -7.56
N PRO A 128 8.35 11.55 -7.50
CA PRO A 128 9.51 11.41 -8.38
C PRO A 128 9.07 11.18 -9.83
N THR A 129 9.93 11.56 -10.76
CA THR A 129 9.79 11.17 -12.17
C THR A 129 10.41 9.81 -12.40
N PHE A 130 9.80 9.01 -13.26
CA PHE A 130 10.24 7.65 -13.56
C PHE A 130 10.51 7.48 -15.05
N GLU A 131 11.60 6.79 -15.38
CA GLU A 131 12.00 6.45 -16.75
C GLU A 131 11.55 5.06 -17.17
N ILE A 132 11.11 4.25 -16.22
CA ILE A 132 10.70 2.87 -16.40
C ILE A 132 9.31 2.70 -15.79
N ARG A 133 8.40 2.10 -16.55
CA ARG A 133 7.09 1.63 -16.11
C ARG A 133 6.91 0.17 -16.53
N ALA A 134 6.54 -0.69 -15.63
CA ALA A 134 6.21 -2.08 -15.90
C ALA A 134 4.89 -2.44 -15.25
N GLU A 135 4.01 -3.12 -15.97
CA GLU A 135 2.75 -3.65 -15.46
C GLU A 135 2.77 -5.17 -15.52
N MET A 136 2.48 -5.83 -14.40
CA MET A 136 2.60 -7.26 -14.28
C MET A 136 1.51 -7.85 -13.37
N PHE A 137 1.32 -9.17 -13.45
CA PHE A 137 0.51 -9.88 -12.47
C PHE A 137 1.10 -9.75 -11.08
N SER A 138 0.25 -9.47 -10.10
CA SER A 138 0.64 -9.34 -8.70
C SER A 138 1.29 -10.61 -8.15
N ASP A 139 0.79 -11.77 -8.54
CA ASP A 139 1.32 -13.05 -8.08
C ASP A 139 2.72 -13.33 -8.64
N ALA A 140 3.04 -12.82 -9.84
CA ALA A 140 4.39 -12.88 -10.37
C ALA A 140 5.37 -12.11 -9.48
N PHE A 141 5.02 -10.88 -9.11
CA PHE A 141 5.85 -10.09 -8.20
C PHE A 141 6.00 -10.74 -6.83
N LYS A 142 4.90 -11.25 -6.24
CA LYS A 142 4.92 -11.96 -4.95
C LYS A 142 5.82 -13.20 -5.01
N GLN A 143 5.79 -13.93 -6.12
CA GLN A 143 6.65 -15.10 -6.30
C GLN A 143 8.12 -14.71 -6.42
N VAL A 144 8.44 -13.69 -7.23
CA VAL A 144 9.80 -13.14 -7.36
C VAL A 144 10.37 -12.74 -6.00
N VAL A 145 9.58 -12.03 -5.17
CA VAL A 145 10.01 -11.63 -3.81
C VAL A 145 10.36 -12.85 -2.96
N LYS A 146 9.56 -13.93 -3.05
CA LYS A 146 9.82 -15.18 -2.32
C LYS A 146 11.07 -15.89 -2.83
N ASP A 147 11.22 -15.99 -4.16
CA ASP A 147 12.33 -16.69 -4.78
C ASP A 147 13.68 -16.03 -4.46
N ILE A 148 13.75 -14.71 -4.59
CA ILE A 148 14.96 -13.94 -4.21
C ILE A 148 15.23 -14.04 -2.70
N GLY A 149 14.16 -14.11 -1.89
CA GLY A 149 14.25 -14.25 -0.43
C GLY A 149 14.91 -15.53 0.06
N VAL A 150 15.02 -16.55 -0.79
CA VAL A 150 15.74 -17.79 -0.45
C VAL A 150 17.25 -17.57 -0.31
N VAL A 151 17.80 -16.63 -1.09
CA VAL A 151 19.27 -16.46 -1.21
C VAL A 151 19.77 -15.11 -0.72
N SER A 152 18.90 -14.08 -0.65
CA SER A 152 19.35 -12.70 -0.40
C SER A 152 18.40 -11.90 0.48
N ASN A 153 18.97 -10.94 1.22
CA ASN A 153 18.22 -9.90 1.95
C ASN A 153 17.98 -8.63 1.11
N HIS A 154 18.41 -8.64 -0.15
CA HIS A 154 18.30 -7.52 -1.07
C HIS A 154 17.84 -8.01 -2.43
N MET A 155 17.08 -7.15 -3.12
CA MET A 155 16.65 -7.39 -4.48
C MET A 155 17.20 -6.29 -5.39
N LYS A 156 17.95 -6.71 -6.40
CA LYS A 156 18.38 -5.89 -7.53
C LYS A 156 17.31 -5.96 -8.60
N ILE A 157 16.76 -4.83 -9.01
CA ILE A 157 15.80 -4.72 -10.10
C ILE A 157 16.49 -4.05 -11.27
N THR A 158 16.48 -4.68 -12.43
CA THR A 158 17.06 -4.16 -13.67
C THR A 158 16.03 -4.18 -14.77
N ALA A 159 15.83 -3.05 -15.43
CA ALA A 159 14.98 -2.94 -16.59
C ALA A 159 15.80 -2.56 -17.82
N THR A 160 15.59 -3.29 -18.89
CA THR A 160 16.07 -3.02 -20.27
C THR A 160 14.88 -2.82 -21.17
N GLU A 161 15.11 -2.49 -22.44
CA GLU A 161 14.01 -2.29 -23.41
C GLU A 161 13.09 -3.51 -23.54
N ASP A 162 13.61 -4.74 -23.34
CA ASP A 162 12.91 -6.00 -23.61
C ASP A 162 12.56 -6.79 -22.35
N SER A 163 13.08 -6.44 -21.18
CA SER A 163 12.95 -7.27 -19.99
C SER A 163 12.99 -6.50 -18.67
N LEU A 164 12.32 -7.06 -17.69
CA LEU A 164 12.41 -6.68 -16.28
C LEU A 164 12.98 -7.87 -15.49
N SER A 165 14.17 -7.69 -14.93
CA SER A 165 14.90 -8.74 -14.21
C SER A 165 15.04 -8.39 -12.73
N PHE A 166 14.94 -9.44 -11.91
CA PHE A 166 15.06 -9.39 -10.47
C PHE A 166 16.17 -10.34 -10.05
N GLY A 167 17.13 -9.86 -9.27
CA GLY A 167 18.27 -10.68 -8.83
C GLY A 167 18.59 -10.49 -7.36
N GLY A 168 19.17 -11.50 -6.75
CA GLY A 168 19.70 -11.46 -5.40
C GLY A 168 20.90 -12.40 -5.25
N MET A 169 21.87 -11.98 -4.44
CA MET A 169 23.06 -12.77 -4.11
C MET A 169 23.27 -12.69 -2.60
N GLY A 170 23.64 -13.81 -2.00
CA GLY A 170 23.98 -13.94 -0.59
C GLY A 170 24.83 -15.17 -0.35
N ASP A 171 25.07 -15.50 0.90
CA ASP A 171 25.93 -16.64 1.30
C ASP A 171 25.36 -17.98 0.83
N ALA A 172 24.05 -18.10 0.63
CA ALA A 172 23.39 -19.32 0.16
C ALA A 172 23.46 -19.50 -1.37
N GLY A 173 23.94 -18.50 -2.13
CA GLY A 173 23.99 -18.52 -3.59
C GLY A 173 23.38 -17.29 -4.23
N GLU A 174 22.99 -17.43 -5.50
CA GLU A 174 22.31 -16.37 -6.26
C GLU A 174 21.01 -16.88 -6.87
N ALA A 175 20.07 -15.97 -7.07
CA ALA A 175 18.85 -16.21 -7.81
C ALA A 175 18.58 -15.06 -8.77
N GLN A 176 18.08 -15.38 -9.95
CA GLN A 176 17.65 -14.40 -10.94
C GLN A 176 16.33 -14.86 -11.56
N VAL A 177 15.40 -13.93 -11.66
CA VAL A 177 14.11 -14.10 -12.34
C VAL A 177 14.00 -13.01 -13.38
N SER A 178 13.65 -13.34 -14.62
CA SER A 178 13.47 -12.38 -15.71
C SER A 178 12.05 -12.50 -16.26
N LEU A 179 11.37 -11.38 -16.38
CA LEU A 179 10.07 -11.26 -17.01
C LEU A 179 10.25 -10.54 -18.36
N THR A 180 9.68 -11.12 -19.41
CA THR A 180 9.70 -10.56 -20.77
C THR A 180 8.28 -10.36 -21.26
N LEU A 181 8.08 -9.42 -22.18
CA LEU A 181 6.81 -9.25 -22.89
C LEU A 181 6.56 -10.45 -23.81
N GLY A 182 5.31 -10.84 -23.94
CA GLY A 182 4.88 -11.93 -24.84
C GLY A 182 3.44 -12.33 -24.58
N ASP A 183 2.89 -13.15 -25.50
CA ASP A 183 1.59 -13.77 -25.32
C ASP A 183 1.65 -14.70 -24.09
N ASP A 184 0.65 -14.65 -23.23
CA ASP A 184 0.58 -15.39 -21.96
C ASP A 184 1.71 -15.07 -20.94
N SER A 185 2.41 -13.93 -21.11
CA SER A 185 3.49 -13.55 -20.19
C SER A 185 2.96 -12.97 -18.88
N LEU A 186 3.79 -13.07 -17.82
CA LEU A 186 3.51 -12.48 -16.52
C LEU A 186 3.72 -10.96 -16.49
N LEU A 187 4.38 -10.41 -17.51
CA LEU A 187 4.61 -8.99 -17.73
C LEU A 187 3.66 -8.50 -18.86
N HIS A 188 2.73 -7.61 -18.52
CA HIS A 188 1.70 -7.13 -19.46
C HIS A 188 2.17 -5.97 -20.30
N ASP A 189 2.97 -5.07 -19.71
CA ASP A 189 3.45 -3.86 -20.35
C ASP A 189 4.81 -3.46 -19.78
N LEU A 190 5.67 -2.91 -20.65
CA LEU A 190 7.00 -2.43 -20.28
C LEU A 190 7.37 -1.21 -21.13
N GLU A 191 7.45 -0.07 -20.47
CA GLU A 191 7.92 1.17 -21.07
C GLU A 191 9.27 1.54 -20.44
N VAL A 192 10.33 1.62 -21.25
CA VAL A 192 11.67 1.97 -20.78
C VAL A 192 12.22 3.11 -21.63
N LYS A 193 12.22 4.31 -21.06
CA LYS A 193 12.86 5.48 -21.72
C LYS A 193 14.37 5.44 -21.57
N GLN A 194 14.86 4.95 -20.44
CA GLN A 194 16.25 4.73 -20.13
C GLN A 194 16.38 3.48 -19.26
N SER A 195 17.22 2.53 -19.69
CA SER A 195 17.54 1.34 -18.91
C SER A 195 18.12 1.73 -17.56
N GLY A 196 17.79 0.96 -16.54
CA GLY A 196 18.21 1.31 -15.17
C GLY A 196 18.25 0.11 -14.24
N THR A 197 19.09 0.24 -13.23
CA THR A 197 19.25 -0.74 -12.18
C THR A 197 19.19 -0.07 -10.82
N SER A 198 18.54 -0.72 -9.86
CA SER A 198 18.52 -0.28 -8.46
C SER A 198 18.45 -1.49 -7.54
N MET A 199 18.92 -1.30 -6.31
CA MET A 199 18.86 -2.33 -5.27
C MET A 199 17.95 -1.85 -4.13
N TYR A 200 17.15 -2.76 -3.58
CA TYR A 200 16.20 -2.47 -2.51
C TYR A 200 16.27 -3.51 -1.39
N ALA A 201 15.94 -3.11 -0.17
CA ALA A 201 15.83 -4.03 0.96
C ALA A 201 14.65 -4.99 0.75
N LEU A 202 14.92 -6.30 0.76
CA LEU A 202 13.90 -7.32 0.49
C LEU A 202 12.84 -7.39 1.59
N SER A 203 13.19 -7.05 2.83
CA SER A 203 12.24 -6.98 3.94
C SER A 203 11.07 -6.03 3.65
N TYR A 204 11.35 -4.86 3.09
CA TYR A 204 10.30 -3.92 2.68
C TYR A 204 9.47 -4.45 1.52
N LEU A 205 10.11 -5.01 0.49
CA LEU A 205 9.39 -5.60 -0.65
C LEU A 205 8.49 -6.76 -0.22
N THR A 206 8.92 -7.53 0.77
CA THR A 206 8.13 -8.62 1.36
C THR A 206 6.88 -8.07 2.06
N GLU A 207 7.01 -7.02 2.87
CA GLU A 207 5.86 -6.41 3.51
C GLU A 207 4.91 -5.77 2.50
N ILE A 208 5.43 -5.06 1.50
CA ILE A 208 4.62 -4.49 0.41
C ILE A 208 3.90 -5.60 -0.37
N ALA A 209 4.58 -6.71 -0.68
CA ALA A 209 3.97 -7.85 -1.38
C ALA A 209 2.76 -8.44 -0.62
N LYS A 210 2.78 -8.43 0.72
CA LYS A 210 1.63 -8.83 1.55
C LYS A 210 0.45 -7.87 1.42
N ALA A 211 0.71 -6.58 1.18
CA ALA A 211 -0.32 -5.55 1.03
C ALA A 211 -1.07 -5.65 -0.29
N ILE A 212 -0.49 -6.29 -1.32
CA ILE A 212 -1.08 -6.35 -2.66
C ILE A 212 -2.31 -7.26 -2.64
N SER A 213 -3.48 -6.69 -2.91
CA SER A 213 -4.77 -7.38 -2.96
C SER A 213 -5.42 -7.41 -4.35
N SER A 214 -4.79 -6.78 -5.33
CA SER A 214 -5.23 -6.72 -6.74
C SER A 214 -4.56 -7.82 -7.58
N ASP A 215 -5.13 -8.11 -8.76
CA ASP A 215 -4.58 -9.09 -9.70
C ASP A 215 -3.34 -8.57 -10.42
N SER A 216 -3.23 -7.25 -10.59
CA SER A 216 -2.10 -6.58 -11.24
C SER A 216 -1.52 -5.45 -10.40
N LEU A 217 -0.25 -5.16 -10.64
CA LEU A 217 0.45 -4.02 -10.09
C LEU A 217 1.28 -3.31 -11.16
N THR A 218 1.52 -2.03 -10.95
CA THR A 218 2.46 -1.22 -11.74
C THR A 218 3.71 -0.94 -10.91
N LEU A 219 4.87 -1.28 -11.43
CA LEU A 219 6.17 -0.90 -10.92
C LEU A 219 6.69 0.28 -11.73
N ARG A 220 7.16 1.33 -11.04
CA ARG A 220 7.83 2.48 -11.68
C ARG A 220 9.18 2.69 -11.01
N MET A 221 10.23 2.89 -11.80
CA MET A 221 11.56 3.13 -11.27
C MET A 221 12.42 3.98 -12.21
N THR A 222 13.53 4.44 -11.69
CA THR A 222 14.66 5.01 -12.42
C THR A 222 15.93 4.48 -11.75
N GLY A 223 17.00 4.26 -12.51
CA GLY A 223 18.24 3.73 -11.97
C GLY A 223 18.74 4.52 -10.75
N ASN A 224 19.12 3.83 -9.68
CA ASN A 224 19.59 4.39 -8.41
C ASN A 224 18.61 5.39 -7.73
N LYS A 225 17.31 5.26 -8.00
CA LYS A 225 16.24 6.08 -7.43
C LYS A 225 15.22 5.21 -6.69
N PRO A 226 14.29 5.80 -5.93
CA PRO A 226 13.19 5.05 -5.33
C PRO A 226 12.36 4.29 -6.36
N VAL A 227 11.88 3.09 -5.97
CA VAL A 227 10.87 2.36 -6.73
C VAL A 227 9.49 2.70 -6.18
N MET A 228 8.51 2.81 -7.07
CA MET A 228 7.10 2.91 -6.72
C MET A 228 6.37 1.66 -7.17
N LEU A 229 5.65 1.04 -6.24
CA LEU A 229 4.72 -0.05 -6.48
C LEU A 229 3.31 0.50 -6.27
N GLU A 230 2.50 0.46 -7.32
CA GLU A 230 1.17 1.04 -7.36
C GLU A 230 0.15 -0.04 -7.73
N PHE A 231 -0.95 -0.13 -7.00
CA PHE A 231 -2.04 -1.06 -7.33
C PHE A 231 -3.39 -0.56 -6.82
N PRO A 232 -4.49 -0.95 -7.50
CA PRO A 232 -5.83 -0.63 -7.04
C PRO A 232 -6.17 -1.34 -5.73
N ILE A 233 -6.95 -0.69 -4.90
CA ILE A 233 -7.43 -1.24 -3.62
C ILE A 233 -8.91 -0.87 -3.44
N ALA A 234 -9.68 -1.77 -2.82
CA ALA A 234 -11.07 -1.50 -2.43
C ALA A 234 -11.98 -0.98 -3.56
N LYS A 235 -11.80 -1.45 -4.80
CA LYS A 235 -12.64 -1.13 -5.99
C LYS A 235 -12.86 0.37 -6.29
N GLY A 236 -11.91 1.21 -6.02
CA GLY A 236 -11.99 2.66 -6.29
C GLY A 236 -11.00 3.46 -5.49
N GLY A 237 -10.12 2.75 -4.78
CA GLY A 237 -8.94 3.31 -4.17
C GLY A 237 -7.67 2.99 -4.95
N LEU A 238 -6.63 3.73 -4.67
CA LEU A 238 -5.29 3.54 -5.20
C LEU A 238 -4.31 3.64 -4.05
N ILE A 239 -3.41 2.67 -3.96
CA ILE A 239 -2.31 2.70 -3.00
C ILE A 239 -0.98 2.63 -3.74
N LYS A 240 -0.03 3.43 -3.27
CA LYS A 240 1.33 3.53 -3.80
C LYS A 240 2.30 3.37 -2.64
N PHE A 241 3.27 2.50 -2.85
CA PHE A 241 4.41 2.34 -1.95
C PHE A 241 5.64 2.88 -2.65
N LEU A 242 6.27 3.88 -2.08
CA LEU A 242 7.55 4.41 -2.55
C LEU A 242 8.64 3.87 -1.62
N LEU A 243 9.63 3.17 -2.16
CA LEU A 243 10.73 2.57 -1.39
C LEU A 243 12.07 3.15 -1.84
N ALA A 244 12.83 3.70 -0.90
CA ALA A 244 14.17 4.21 -1.17
C ALA A 244 15.13 3.10 -1.61
N PRO A 245 16.04 3.36 -2.55
CA PRO A 245 17.06 2.41 -2.94
C PRO A 245 18.09 2.23 -1.83
N ARG A 246 18.70 1.06 -1.79
CA ARG A 246 19.90 0.83 -1.00
C ARG A 246 21.12 1.36 -1.76
N ILE A 247 21.89 2.19 -1.11
CA ILE A 247 23.15 2.70 -1.66
C ILE A 247 24.26 1.74 -1.20
N GLU A 248 24.92 1.07 -2.15
CA GLU A 248 26.16 0.34 -1.85
C GLU A 248 27.22 1.38 -1.49
N ARG A 249 27.68 1.38 -0.25
CA ARG A 249 28.89 2.11 0.10
C ARG A 249 30.05 1.37 -0.55
N ARG A 250 30.70 1.98 -1.55
CA ARG A 250 31.97 1.53 -2.11
C ARG A 250 33.07 1.61 -1.07
#